data_26a8130fb0e835e1240d76e4b4074282
#
_entry.id   26a8130fb0e835e1240d76e4b4074282
#
_cell.length_a   1.000
_cell.length_b   1.000
_cell.length_c   1.000
_cell.angle_alpha   90.00
_cell.angle_beta   90.00
_cell.angle_gamma   90.00
#
_symmetry.space_group_name_H-M   'P 1'
#
loop_
_entity.id
_entity.type
_entity.pdbx_description
1 polymer ?
#
loop_
_entity_poly.entity_id
_entity_poly.type
_entity_poly.pdbx_seq_one_letter_code
_entity_poly.pdbx_strand_id
1 'polypeptide(L)'
;TALLFVFRNIENKQIRNTLIILIIVFGLIGINNFYGPSIYIIESINPAKTGFLGGLGLPIIFSWLIAAVVAGLVAWVIGKITLRLRSDYLAIATLGISEIVIAVVKHEDWLSRGVKNVSGLDRPVPYEIELQQSEWFLNLVERINFSKLEAMQSLSSRKDLLNDLVIDSSGIFVKLCYAGLFFSVLLLIFYLSQLALNSPWGRMLRAIRDNEEAASAMGKN
;
A
#
# COMPACT_ATOMS: atom_id res chain seq x y z
N THR A 1 -24.42 -2.54 -1.57
CA THR A 1 -25.54 -2.33 -0.62
C THR A 1 -26.50 -3.50 -0.59
N ALA A 2 -26.84 -4.12 -1.74
CA ALA A 2 -27.77 -5.28 -1.78
C ALA A 2 -27.25 -6.54 -1.05
N LEU A 3 -25.95 -6.85 -1.18
CA LEU A 3 -25.32 -8.00 -0.52
C LEU A 3 -25.35 -7.87 1.02
N LEU A 4 -25.11 -6.70 1.57
CA LEU A 4 -25.18 -6.46 3.01
C LEU A 4 -26.60 -6.62 3.56
N PHE A 5 -27.62 -6.29 2.75
CA PHE A 5 -29.03 -6.44 3.12
C PHE A 5 -29.45 -7.91 3.19
N VAL A 6 -28.98 -8.73 2.24
CA VAL A 6 -29.24 -10.18 2.20
C VAL A 6 -28.60 -10.87 3.41
N PHE A 7 -27.35 -10.50 3.78
CA PHE A 7 -26.65 -11.09 4.92
C PHE A 7 -27.26 -10.71 6.28
N ARG A 8 -27.90 -9.55 6.38
CA ARG A 8 -28.56 -9.08 7.62
C ARG A 8 -29.80 -9.88 7.96
N ASN A 9 -30.44 -10.50 6.96
CA ASN A 9 -31.72 -11.20 7.13
C ASN A 9 -31.55 -12.72 7.40
N ILE A 10 -30.31 -13.23 7.45
CA ILE A 10 -30.04 -14.65 7.71
C ILE A 10 -29.80 -14.83 9.21
N GLU A 11 -30.80 -15.30 9.94
CA GLU A 11 -30.72 -15.56 11.39
C GLU A 11 -29.73 -16.68 11.76
N ASN A 12 -29.54 -17.65 10.88
CA ASN A 12 -28.65 -18.79 11.16
C ASN A 12 -27.18 -18.43 10.86
N LYS A 13 -26.40 -18.25 11.95
CA LYS A 13 -24.98 -17.88 11.91
C LYS A 13 -24.11 -18.85 11.10
N GLN A 14 -24.44 -20.16 11.10
CA GLN A 14 -23.71 -21.17 10.34
C GLN A 14 -23.94 -21.00 8.84
N ILE A 15 -25.19 -20.83 8.41
CA ILE A 15 -25.56 -20.64 6.99
C ILE A 15 -24.93 -19.36 6.47
N ARG A 16 -24.94 -18.28 7.24
CA ARG A 16 -24.31 -17.02 6.87
C ARG A 16 -22.79 -17.15 6.67
N ASN A 17 -22.10 -17.84 7.56
CA ASN A 17 -20.66 -18.06 7.44
C ASN A 17 -20.32 -18.95 6.24
N THR A 18 -21.10 -19.99 5.97
CA THR A 18 -20.91 -20.86 4.81
C THR A 18 -21.13 -20.11 3.50
N LEU A 19 -22.13 -19.23 3.44
CA LEU A 19 -22.39 -18.40 2.26
C LEU A 19 -21.24 -17.39 2.02
N ILE A 20 -20.69 -16.78 3.07
CA ILE A 20 -19.53 -15.89 2.95
C ILE A 20 -18.33 -16.65 2.38
N ILE A 21 -18.04 -17.84 2.90
CA ILE A 21 -16.94 -18.67 2.41
C ILE A 21 -17.17 -19.06 0.95
N LEU A 22 -18.39 -19.49 0.58
CA LEU A 22 -18.73 -19.80 -0.80
C LEU A 22 -18.53 -18.61 -1.75
N ILE A 23 -18.96 -17.41 -1.37
CA ILE A 23 -18.78 -16.20 -2.18
C ILE A 23 -17.29 -15.87 -2.34
N ILE A 24 -16.50 -16.02 -1.28
CA ILE A 24 -15.05 -15.80 -1.36
C ILE A 24 -14.40 -16.82 -2.29
N VAL A 25 -14.71 -18.09 -2.14
CA VAL A 25 -14.16 -19.17 -2.99
C VAL A 25 -14.59 -18.99 -4.45
N PHE A 26 -15.87 -18.69 -4.70
CA PHE A 26 -16.36 -18.43 -6.06
C PHE A 26 -15.75 -17.16 -6.67
N GLY A 27 -15.56 -16.12 -5.86
CA GLY A 27 -14.86 -14.89 -6.27
C GLY A 27 -13.40 -15.16 -6.66
N LEU A 28 -12.69 -15.95 -5.87
CA LEU A 28 -11.29 -16.33 -6.16
C LEU A 28 -11.18 -17.20 -7.41
N ILE A 29 -12.09 -18.17 -7.59
CA ILE A 29 -12.16 -19.00 -8.80
C ILE A 29 -12.49 -18.12 -10.03
N GLY A 30 -13.42 -17.18 -9.89
CA GLY A 30 -13.75 -16.23 -10.95
C GLY A 30 -12.57 -15.36 -11.35
N ILE A 31 -11.87 -14.78 -10.38
CA ILE A 31 -10.66 -14.00 -10.62
C ILE A 31 -9.60 -14.85 -11.34
N ASN A 32 -9.33 -16.07 -10.87
CA ASN A 32 -8.36 -16.94 -11.51
C ASN A 32 -8.71 -17.27 -12.97
N ASN A 33 -9.97 -17.59 -13.24
CA ASN A 33 -10.40 -18.00 -14.58
C ASN A 33 -10.52 -16.85 -15.59
N PHE A 34 -10.89 -15.65 -15.13
CA PHE A 34 -11.05 -14.51 -16.02
C PHE A 34 -9.79 -13.63 -16.12
N TYR A 35 -9.05 -13.48 -15.01
CA TYR A 35 -7.91 -12.59 -14.92
C TYR A 35 -6.61 -13.28 -15.38
N GLY A 36 -6.41 -14.56 -15.06
CA GLY A 36 -5.20 -15.29 -15.40
C GLY A 36 -4.89 -15.30 -16.91
N PRO A 37 -5.84 -15.70 -17.79
CA PRO A 37 -5.61 -15.65 -19.23
C PRO A 37 -5.36 -14.26 -19.78
N SER A 38 -6.04 -13.24 -19.24
CA SER A 38 -5.90 -11.85 -19.67
C SER A 38 -4.51 -11.28 -19.35
N ILE A 39 -3.92 -11.67 -18.22
CA ILE A 39 -2.56 -11.27 -17.83
C ILE A 39 -1.53 -11.78 -18.85
N TYR A 40 -1.61 -13.06 -19.22
CA TYR A 40 -0.70 -13.64 -20.21
C TYR A 40 -0.78 -12.96 -21.57
N ILE A 41 -1.98 -12.58 -22.01
CA ILE A 41 -2.17 -11.87 -23.28
C ILE A 41 -1.55 -10.47 -23.20
N ILE A 42 -1.79 -9.73 -22.13
CA ILE A 42 -1.26 -8.37 -21.93
C ILE A 42 0.27 -8.40 -21.83
N GLU A 43 0.84 -9.33 -21.08
CA GLU A 43 2.30 -9.49 -20.94
C GLU A 43 2.97 -9.90 -22.26
N SER A 44 2.31 -10.69 -23.11
CA SER A 44 2.84 -11.11 -24.40
C SER A 44 2.92 -9.99 -25.44
N ILE A 45 2.03 -8.97 -25.34
CA ILE A 45 1.96 -7.87 -26.32
C ILE A 45 3.12 -6.89 -26.13
N ASN A 46 3.50 -6.54 -24.91
CA ASN A 46 4.58 -5.59 -24.67
C ASN A 46 5.22 -5.75 -23.27
N PRO A 47 6.11 -6.76 -23.09
CA PRO A 47 6.66 -7.06 -21.76
C PRO A 47 7.47 -5.92 -21.14
N ALA A 48 8.02 -5.02 -21.94
CA ALA A 48 8.82 -3.89 -21.47
C ALA A 48 7.95 -2.71 -20.96
N LYS A 49 6.78 -2.50 -21.56
CA LYS A 49 5.84 -1.44 -21.19
C LYS A 49 4.73 -1.88 -20.23
N THR A 50 4.32 -3.13 -20.35
CA THR A 50 3.23 -3.72 -19.56
C THR A 50 3.74 -4.71 -18.52
N GLY A 51 4.94 -4.48 -18.02
CA GLY A 51 5.55 -5.32 -17.00
C GLY A 51 4.84 -5.35 -15.65
N PHE A 52 3.72 -4.65 -15.50
CA PHE A 52 2.85 -4.80 -14.34
C PHE A 52 1.69 -5.73 -14.69
N LEU A 53 1.37 -6.58 -13.78
CA LEU A 53 0.20 -7.42 -13.81
C LEU A 53 -1.04 -6.57 -13.98
N GLY A 54 -1.75 -6.75 -15.09
CA GLY A 54 -3.02 -6.12 -15.39
C GLY A 54 -3.81 -5.65 -14.18
N GLY A 55 -3.35 -4.59 -13.56
CA GLY A 55 -4.05 -3.91 -12.49
C GLY A 55 -5.27 -3.20 -13.08
N LEU A 56 -6.14 -2.71 -12.22
CA LEU A 56 -7.32 -1.95 -12.63
C LEU A 56 -6.96 -0.58 -13.23
N GLY A 57 -5.68 -0.26 -13.45
CA GLY A 57 -5.22 1.03 -13.96
C GLY A 57 -5.60 2.22 -13.07
N LEU A 58 -5.81 1.98 -11.79
CA LEU A 58 -6.23 3.00 -10.85
C LEU A 58 -5.08 3.93 -10.48
N PRO A 59 -5.34 5.23 -10.29
CA PRO A 59 -4.35 6.14 -9.73
C PRO A 59 -3.79 5.59 -8.40
N ILE A 60 -2.49 5.76 -8.16
CA ILE A 60 -1.76 5.18 -7.04
C ILE A 60 -2.42 5.44 -5.69
N ILE A 61 -2.96 6.64 -5.47
CA ILE A 61 -3.63 7.01 -4.20
C ILE A 61 -4.84 6.12 -3.94
N PHE A 62 -5.66 5.86 -4.97
CA PHE A 62 -6.81 4.95 -4.85
C PHE A 62 -6.37 3.49 -4.67
N SER A 63 -5.29 3.08 -5.34
CA SER A 63 -4.71 1.75 -5.15
C SER A 63 -4.25 1.52 -3.71
N TRP A 64 -3.67 2.51 -3.06
CA TRP A 64 -3.29 2.44 -1.64
C TRP A 64 -4.51 2.27 -0.72
N LEU A 65 -5.60 2.98 -0.98
CA LEU A 65 -6.82 2.84 -0.20
C LEU A 65 -7.43 1.44 -0.34
N ILE A 66 -7.48 0.91 -1.57
CA ILE A 66 -7.97 -0.45 -1.82
C ILE A 66 -7.07 -1.48 -1.15
N ALA A 67 -5.76 -1.34 -1.29
CA ALA A 67 -4.79 -2.22 -0.63
C ALA A 67 -4.92 -2.18 0.90
N ALA A 68 -5.13 -1.02 1.48
CA ALA A 68 -5.36 -0.87 2.92
C ALA A 68 -6.64 -1.58 3.38
N VAL A 69 -7.73 -1.49 2.60
CA VAL A 69 -8.99 -2.19 2.88
C VAL A 69 -8.79 -3.71 2.79
N VAL A 70 -8.14 -4.20 1.73
CA VAL A 70 -7.88 -5.64 1.55
C VAL A 70 -7.00 -6.16 2.67
N ALA A 71 -5.90 -5.47 2.99
CA ALA A 71 -5.01 -5.83 4.10
C ALA A 71 -5.75 -5.82 5.44
N GLY A 72 -6.62 -4.83 5.66
CA GLY A 72 -7.46 -4.73 6.85
C GLY A 72 -8.45 -5.89 6.98
N LEU A 73 -9.05 -6.35 5.88
CA LEU A 73 -9.93 -7.51 5.87
C LEU A 73 -9.17 -8.81 6.20
N VAL A 74 -8.00 -9.01 5.60
CA VAL A 74 -7.14 -10.16 5.91
C VAL A 74 -6.71 -10.13 7.38
N ALA A 75 -6.26 -8.98 7.87
CA ALA A 75 -5.89 -8.80 9.27
C ALA A 75 -7.07 -9.06 10.23
N TRP A 76 -8.27 -8.63 9.87
CA TRP A 76 -9.48 -8.88 10.65
C TRP A 76 -9.80 -10.38 10.75
N VAL A 77 -9.69 -11.12 9.63
CA VAL A 77 -9.91 -12.58 9.61
C VAL A 77 -8.89 -13.29 10.49
N ILE A 78 -7.60 -12.95 10.30
CA ILE A 78 -6.51 -13.51 11.10
C ILE A 78 -6.71 -13.19 12.58
N GLY A 79 -6.99 -11.93 12.91
CA GLY A 79 -7.24 -11.50 14.29
C GLY A 79 -8.39 -12.26 14.94
N LYS A 80 -9.49 -12.47 14.22
CA LYS A 80 -10.64 -13.21 14.74
C LYS A 80 -10.33 -14.67 15.08
N ILE A 81 -9.37 -15.28 14.38
CA ILE A 81 -8.93 -16.64 14.64
C ILE A 81 -7.94 -16.67 15.80
N THR A 82 -6.96 -15.76 15.77
CA THR A 82 -5.81 -15.78 16.69
C THR A 82 -6.12 -15.18 18.07
N LEU A 83 -6.99 -14.17 18.16
CA LEU A 83 -7.32 -13.50 19.44
C LEU A 83 -8.02 -14.41 20.46
N ARG A 84 -8.48 -15.61 20.05
CA ARG A 84 -9.01 -16.63 20.97
C ARG A 84 -7.93 -17.47 21.64
N LEU A 85 -6.68 -17.34 21.20
CA LEU A 85 -5.56 -18.13 21.71
C LEU A 85 -4.93 -17.43 22.93
N ARG A 86 -4.39 -18.22 23.83
CA ARG A 86 -3.59 -17.73 24.96
C ARG A 86 -2.36 -16.97 24.45
N SER A 87 -1.90 -15.98 25.19
CA SER A 87 -0.81 -15.07 24.80
C SER A 87 0.40 -15.77 24.17
N ASP A 88 0.86 -16.89 24.77
CA ASP A 88 2.03 -17.62 24.27
C ASP A 88 1.79 -18.28 22.91
N TYR A 89 0.61 -18.84 22.72
CA TYR A 89 0.22 -19.47 21.44
C TYR A 89 -0.14 -18.44 20.38
N LEU A 90 -0.59 -17.25 20.79
CA LEU A 90 -0.91 -16.15 19.88
C LEU A 90 0.32 -15.74 19.06
N ALA A 91 1.47 -15.58 19.72
CA ALA A 91 2.72 -15.18 19.04
C ALA A 91 3.16 -16.22 18.01
N ILE A 92 3.13 -17.50 18.37
CA ILE A 92 3.52 -18.60 17.46
C ILE A 92 2.53 -18.72 16.31
N ALA A 93 1.23 -18.64 16.58
CA ALA A 93 0.19 -18.73 15.56
C ALA A 93 0.26 -17.57 14.57
N THR A 94 0.49 -16.34 15.03
CA THR A 94 0.62 -15.18 14.13
C THR A 94 1.86 -15.28 13.24
N LEU A 95 3.00 -15.78 13.76
CA LEU A 95 4.17 -16.05 12.94
C LEU A 95 3.89 -17.13 11.89
N GLY A 96 3.28 -18.26 12.28
CA GLY A 96 2.93 -19.32 11.34
C GLY A 96 1.97 -18.86 10.25
N ILE A 97 0.95 -18.07 10.60
CA ILE A 97 0.00 -17.52 9.62
C ILE A 97 0.71 -16.52 8.69
N SER A 98 1.61 -15.69 9.20
CA SER A 98 2.37 -14.76 8.36
C SER A 98 3.22 -15.48 7.33
N GLU A 99 3.89 -16.57 7.70
CA GLU A 99 4.65 -17.41 6.77
C GLU A 99 3.75 -18.05 5.69
N ILE A 100 2.56 -18.50 6.07
CA ILE A 100 1.58 -19.04 5.11
C ILE A 100 1.16 -17.95 4.11
N VAL A 101 0.86 -16.74 4.58
CA VAL A 101 0.48 -15.62 3.70
C VAL A 101 1.63 -15.26 2.75
N ILE A 102 2.87 -15.20 3.27
CA ILE A 102 4.06 -14.95 2.45
C ILE A 102 4.24 -16.07 1.40
N ALA A 103 4.06 -17.32 1.80
CA ALA A 103 4.19 -18.45 0.89
C ALA A 103 3.13 -18.40 -0.23
N VAL A 104 1.88 -18.09 0.10
CA VAL A 104 0.81 -17.91 -0.90
C VAL A 104 1.16 -16.78 -1.87
N VAL A 105 1.54 -15.60 -1.37
CA VAL A 105 1.90 -14.46 -2.21
C VAL A 105 3.11 -14.77 -3.11
N LYS A 106 4.10 -15.55 -2.62
CA LYS A 106 5.29 -15.90 -3.41
C LYS A 106 5.05 -16.99 -4.46
N HIS A 107 4.14 -17.93 -4.22
CA HIS A 107 3.99 -19.10 -5.09
C HIS A 107 2.79 -19.00 -6.03
N GLU A 108 1.83 -18.13 -5.74
CA GLU A 108 0.63 -17.97 -6.57
C GLU A 108 0.86 -16.89 -7.65
N ASP A 109 1.32 -17.32 -8.82
CA ASP A 109 1.61 -16.42 -9.96
C ASP A 109 0.38 -15.61 -10.41
N TRP A 110 -0.82 -16.20 -10.34
CA TRP A 110 -2.07 -15.54 -10.72
C TRP A 110 -2.49 -14.42 -9.76
N LEU A 111 -2.01 -14.45 -8.51
CA LEU A 111 -2.39 -13.46 -7.48
C LEU A 111 -1.44 -12.27 -7.45
N SER A 112 -0.13 -12.53 -7.51
CA SER A 112 0.89 -11.51 -7.26
C SER A 112 2.14 -11.63 -8.15
N ARG A 113 2.07 -12.42 -9.23
CA ARG A 113 3.20 -12.75 -10.08
C ARG A 113 4.31 -13.57 -9.38
N GLY A 114 4.06 -14.01 -8.16
CA GLY A 114 4.97 -14.84 -7.39
C GLY A 114 6.34 -14.20 -7.13
N VAL A 115 7.41 -14.88 -7.50
CA VAL A 115 8.80 -14.42 -7.30
C VAL A 115 9.27 -13.45 -8.38
N LYS A 116 8.49 -13.24 -9.44
CA LYS A 116 8.88 -12.37 -10.56
C LYS A 116 8.81 -10.91 -10.16
N ASN A 117 9.75 -10.10 -10.65
CA ASN A 117 9.74 -8.68 -10.41
C ASN A 117 8.56 -8.00 -11.12
N VAL A 118 7.87 -7.15 -10.43
CA VAL A 118 6.84 -6.27 -10.99
C VAL A 118 7.53 -4.99 -11.42
N SER A 119 7.56 -4.72 -12.72
CA SER A 119 8.11 -3.51 -13.32
C SER A 119 7.00 -2.68 -13.96
N GLY A 120 7.25 -1.40 -14.21
CA GLY A 120 6.29 -0.51 -14.88
C GLY A 120 5.21 0.06 -13.97
N LEU A 121 5.36 -0.02 -12.65
CA LEU A 121 4.49 0.66 -11.72
C LEU A 121 4.73 2.18 -11.77
N ASP A 122 3.65 2.93 -11.90
CA ASP A 122 3.72 4.39 -11.83
C ASP A 122 4.22 4.84 -10.46
N ARG A 123 4.96 5.95 -10.44
CA ARG A 123 5.43 6.56 -9.20
C ARG A 123 4.44 7.61 -8.70
N PRO A 124 4.23 7.76 -7.38
CA PRO A 124 3.39 8.84 -6.83
C PRO A 124 4.06 10.23 -6.91
N VAL A 125 5.28 10.28 -7.42
CA VAL A 125 6.15 11.45 -7.49
C VAL A 125 6.59 11.64 -8.94
N PRO A 126 6.72 12.88 -9.45
CA PRO A 126 7.17 13.15 -10.82
C PRO A 126 8.48 12.45 -11.15
N TYR A 127 8.62 12.04 -12.41
CA TYR A 127 9.88 11.45 -12.88
C TYR A 127 10.95 12.55 -13.06
N GLU A 128 12.20 12.20 -12.80
CA GLU A 128 13.34 13.10 -12.99
C GLU A 128 13.39 13.65 -14.42
N ILE A 129 13.09 12.80 -15.41
CA ILE A 129 13.08 13.19 -16.84
C ILE A 129 12.01 14.23 -17.15
N GLU A 130 10.83 14.12 -16.54
CA GLU A 130 9.75 15.10 -16.72
C GLU A 130 10.12 16.46 -16.13
N LEU A 131 10.80 16.46 -14.97
CA LEU A 131 11.30 17.67 -14.35
C LEU A 131 12.37 18.34 -15.20
N GLN A 132 13.29 17.55 -15.76
CA GLN A 132 14.38 18.06 -16.61
C GLN A 132 13.86 18.69 -17.91
N GLN A 133 12.66 18.31 -18.37
CA GLN A 133 12.01 18.86 -19.57
C GLN A 133 11.04 20.00 -19.24
N SER A 134 10.70 20.23 -17.98
CA SER A 134 9.74 21.25 -17.58
C SER A 134 10.37 22.64 -17.46
N GLU A 135 9.81 23.62 -18.18
CA GLU A 135 10.29 24.99 -18.18
C GLU A 135 10.32 25.64 -16.79
N TRP A 136 9.32 25.38 -15.97
CA TRP A 136 9.27 25.92 -14.62
C TRP A 136 10.43 25.43 -13.75
N PHE A 137 10.83 24.16 -13.90
CA PHE A 137 11.93 23.57 -13.13
C PHE A 137 13.28 24.09 -13.62
N LEU A 138 13.48 24.19 -14.95
CA LEU A 138 14.67 24.78 -15.55
C LEU A 138 14.89 26.22 -15.06
N ASN A 139 13.85 27.03 -15.12
CA ASN A 139 13.89 28.42 -14.63
C ASN A 139 14.19 28.49 -13.12
N LEU A 140 13.67 27.55 -12.32
CA LEU A 140 13.94 27.47 -10.89
C LEU A 140 15.43 27.18 -10.62
N VAL A 141 15.99 26.18 -11.31
CA VAL A 141 17.41 25.79 -11.16
C VAL A 141 18.33 26.91 -11.62
N GLU A 142 18.03 27.55 -12.75
CA GLU A 142 18.78 28.68 -13.26
C GLU A 142 18.77 29.86 -12.25
N ARG A 143 17.61 30.16 -11.67
CA ARG A 143 17.45 31.25 -10.68
C ARG A 143 18.21 30.96 -9.40
N ILE A 144 18.19 29.73 -8.89
CA ILE A 144 18.92 29.35 -7.66
C ILE A 144 20.44 29.37 -7.88
N ASN A 145 20.88 28.99 -9.08
CA ASN A 145 22.31 28.90 -9.39
C ASN A 145 22.84 30.06 -10.25
N PHE A 146 22.10 31.17 -10.31
CA PHE A 146 22.41 32.31 -11.16
C PHE A 146 23.87 32.80 -10.98
N SER A 147 24.33 32.96 -9.76
CA SER A 147 25.70 33.41 -9.45
C SER A 147 26.80 32.46 -9.97
N LYS A 148 26.54 31.16 -9.99
CA LYS A 148 27.47 30.15 -10.53
C LYS A 148 27.51 30.18 -12.04
N LEU A 149 26.35 30.38 -12.67
CA LEU A 149 26.19 30.44 -14.12
C LEU A 149 26.77 31.74 -14.71
N GLU A 150 26.68 32.85 -13.99
CA GLU A 150 27.24 34.15 -14.41
C GLU A 150 28.77 34.17 -14.34
N ALA A 151 29.37 33.38 -13.46
CA ALA A 151 30.82 33.27 -13.35
C ALA A 151 31.48 32.55 -14.56
N MET A 152 30.69 31.89 -15.42
CA MET A 152 31.20 31.19 -16.59
C MET A 152 31.27 32.11 -17.80
N GLN A 153 32.48 32.27 -18.32
CA GLN A 153 32.76 33.15 -19.47
C GLN A 153 32.36 32.58 -20.83
N SER A 154 32.24 31.25 -20.93
CA SER A 154 31.90 30.55 -22.18
C SER A 154 30.44 30.05 -22.21
N LEU A 155 29.75 30.31 -23.31
CA LEU A 155 28.34 29.90 -23.50
C LEU A 155 28.18 28.37 -23.52
N SER A 156 29.14 27.62 -24.04
CA SER A 156 29.14 26.15 -24.03
C SER A 156 29.28 25.61 -22.61
N SER A 157 30.29 26.08 -21.85
CA SER A 157 30.49 25.67 -20.46
C SER A 157 29.32 26.02 -19.55
N ARG A 158 28.63 27.15 -19.81
CA ARG A 158 27.42 27.52 -19.09
C ARG A 158 26.27 26.55 -19.34
N LYS A 159 26.06 26.09 -20.58
CA LYS A 159 25.04 25.13 -20.93
C LYS A 159 25.32 23.74 -20.33
N ASP A 160 26.57 23.29 -20.39
CA ASP A 160 26.97 22.01 -19.82
C ASP A 160 26.77 22.02 -18.28
N LEU A 161 27.21 23.09 -17.61
CA LEU A 161 27.00 23.28 -16.18
C LEU A 161 25.50 23.34 -15.81
N LEU A 162 24.68 24.01 -16.63
CA LEU A 162 23.23 24.07 -16.39
C LEU A 162 22.61 22.67 -16.48
N ASN A 163 22.98 21.89 -17.49
CA ASN A 163 22.49 20.52 -17.64
C ASN A 163 22.88 19.64 -16.44
N ASP A 164 24.12 19.69 -15.99
CA ASP A 164 24.56 18.96 -14.80
C ASP A 164 23.80 19.37 -13.56
N LEU A 165 23.63 20.68 -13.34
CA LEU A 165 22.84 21.21 -12.23
C LEU A 165 21.37 20.81 -12.28
N VAL A 166 20.78 20.71 -13.46
CA VAL A 166 19.39 20.28 -13.66
C VAL A 166 19.26 18.80 -13.33
N ILE A 167 20.20 17.97 -13.76
CA ILE A 167 20.21 16.53 -13.45
C ILE A 167 20.32 16.30 -11.93
N ASP A 168 21.29 16.93 -11.28
CA ASP A 168 21.49 16.82 -9.84
C ASP A 168 20.28 17.35 -9.05
N SER A 169 19.79 18.53 -9.42
CA SER A 169 18.65 19.16 -8.76
C SER A 169 17.35 18.35 -8.93
N SER A 170 17.15 17.71 -10.08
CA SER A 170 15.98 16.85 -10.32
C SER A 170 15.97 15.63 -9.38
N GLY A 171 17.13 14.99 -9.20
CA GLY A 171 17.30 13.89 -8.26
C GLY A 171 17.05 14.29 -6.80
N ILE A 172 17.55 15.48 -6.39
CA ILE A 172 17.32 16.02 -5.05
C ILE A 172 15.84 16.34 -4.85
N PHE A 173 15.20 16.99 -5.83
CA PHE A 173 13.79 17.37 -5.76
C PHE A 173 12.87 16.13 -5.61
N VAL A 174 13.10 15.08 -6.39
CA VAL A 174 12.35 13.83 -6.28
C VAL A 174 12.53 13.19 -4.90
N LYS A 175 13.75 13.16 -4.37
CA LYS A 175 14.01 12.67 -3.00
C LYS A 175 13.27 13.49 -1.95
N LEU A 176 13.21 14.81 -2.10
CA LEU A 176 12.44 15.70 -1.21
C LEU A 176 10.93 15.42 -1.31
N CYS A 177 10.41 15.20 -2.51
CA CYS A 177 9.01 14.81 -2.69
C CYS A 177 8.68 13.50 -1.98
N TYR A 178 9.53 12.48 -2.10
CA TYR A 178 9.36 11.24 -1.34
C TYR A 178 9.46 11.46 0.18
N ALA A 179 10.44 12.24 0.63
CA ALA A 179 10.57 12.56 2.04
C ALA A 179 9.32 13.28 2.58
N GLY A 180 8.78 14.25 1.83
CA GLY A 180 7.53 14.94 2.17
C GLY A 180 6.33 14.01 2.21
N LEU A 181 6.23 13.09 1.25
CA LEU A 181 5.16 12.09 1.20
C LEU A 181 5.23 11.16 2.43
N PHE A 182 6.38 10.57 2.71
CA PHE A 182 6.54 9.69 3.87
C PHE A 182 6.34 10.43 5.19
N PHE A 183 6.82 11.66 5.29
CA PHE A 183 6.61 12.48 6.47
C PHE A 183 5.12 12.80 6.69
N SER A 184 4.37 13.10 5.64
CA SER A 184 2.93 13.34 5.72
C SER A 184 2.15 12.10 6.18
N VAL A 185 2.52 10.91 5.67
CA VAL A 185 1.95 9.64 6.11
C VAL A 185 2.26 9.36 7.58
N LEU A 186 3.50 9.63 8.00
CA LEU A 186 3.91 9.47 9.40
C LEU A 186 3.11 10.38 10.33
N LEU A 187 2.93 11.64 9.97
CA LEU A 187 2.10 12.58 10.74
C LEU A 187 0.65 12.13 10.81
N LEU A 188 0.11 11.62 9.69
CA LEU A 188 -1.25 11.08 9.65
C LEU A 188 -1.42 9.90 10.62
N ILE A 189 -0.50 8.94 10.57
CA ILE A 189 -0.51 7.77 11.47
C ILE A 189 -0.38 8.21 12.93
N PHE A 190 0.52 9.14 13.20
CA PHE A 190 0.69 9.68 14.54
C PHE A 190 -0.58 10.35 15.06
N TYR A 191 -1.23 11.17 14.23
CA TYR A 191 -2.49 11.83 14.57
C TYR A 191 -3.61 10.82 14.84
N LEU A 192 -3.78 9.83 13.95
CA LEU A 192 -4.79 8.76 14.12
C LEU A 192 -4.52 7.93 15.38
N SER A 193 -3.26 7.63 15.67
CA SER A 193 -2.87 6.91 16.89
C SER A 193 -3.22 7.71 18.14
N GLN A 194 -2.97 9.02 18.15
CA GLN A 194 -3.35 9.88 19.28
C GLN A 194 -4.86 9.93 19.47
N LEU A 195 -5.63 10.05 18.38
CA LEU A 195 -7.08 9.98 18.42
C LEU A 195 -7.58 8.64 19.01
N ALA A 196 -7.02 7.54 18.54
CA ALA A 196 -7.38 6.20 19.02
C ALA A 196 -7.05 6.02 20.50
N LEU A 197 -5.85 6.42 20.94
CA LEU A 197 -5.41 6.30 22.33
C LEU A 197 -6.25 7.18 23.30
N ASN A 198 -6.69 8.34 22.88
CA ASN A 198 -7.48 9.25 23.71
C ASN A 198 -8.97 8.92 23.69
N SER A 199 -9.42 8.04 22.80
CA SER A 199 -10.80 7.59 22.70
C SER A 199 -11.22 6.70 23.89
N PRO A 200 -12.54 6.52 24.13
CA PRO A 200 -13.02 5.54 25.11
C PRO A 200 -12.49 4.12 24.84
N TRP A 201 -12.35 3.77 23.56
CA TRP A 201 -11.79 2.50 23.10
C TRP A 201 -10.31 2.32 23.50
N GLY A 202 -9.49 3.36 23.33
CA GLY A 202 -8.09 3.33 23.74
C GLY A 202 -7.91 3.23 25.26
N ARG A 203 -8.81 3.82 26.05
CA ARG A 203 -8.81 3.64 27.52
C ARG A 203 -9.17 2.20 27.91
N MET A 204 -10.14 1.62 27.23
CA MET A 204 -10.52 0.21 27.41
C MET A 204 -9.35 -0.74 27.09
N LEU A 205 -8.68 -0.55 25.96
CA LEU A 205 -7.53 -1.38 25.57
C LEU A 205 -6.38 -1.28 26.59
N ARG A 206 -6.12 -0.10 27.13
CA ARG A 206 -5.10 0.06 28.20
C ARG A 206 -5.50 -0.67 29.47
N ALA A 207 -6.75 -0.61 29.87
CA ALA A 207 -7.23 -1.35 31.04
C ALA A 207 -7.11 -2.87 30.88
N ILE A 208 -7.43 -3.41 29.71
CA ILE A 208 -7.27 -4.84 29.38
C ILE A 208 -5.78 -5.24 29.40
N ARG A 209 -4.92 -4.41 28.83
CA ARG A 209 -3.47 -4.65 28.82
C ARG A 209 -2.88 -4.69 30.23
N ASP A 210 -3.34 -3.78 31.10
CA ASP A 210 -2.78 -3.65 32.45
C ASP A 210 -3.29 -4.76 33.37
N ASN A 211 -4.56 -5.16 33.27
CA ASN A 211 -5.12 -6.32 33.99
C ASN A 211 -6.39 -6.83 33.29
N GLU A 212 -6.27 -7.94 32.57
CA GLU A 212 -7.35 -8.55 31.81
C GLU A 212 -8.47 -9.08 32.70
N GLU A 213 -8.13 -9.69 33.86
CA GLU A 213 -9.12 -10.23 34.81
C GLU A 213 -9.96 -9.11 35.44
N ALA A 214 -9.31 -8.03 35.85
CA ALA A 214 -10.00 -6.87 36.41
C ALA A 214 -10.87 -6.18 35.36
N ALA A 215 -10.40 -6.06 34.10
CA ALA A 215 -11.17 -5.46 33.02
C ALA A 215 -12.40 -6.30 32.67
N SER A 216 -12.28 -7.62 32.63
CA SER A 216 -13.42 -8.54 32.38
C SER A 216 -14.45 -8.50 33.50
N ALA A 217 -14.01 -8.42 34.78
CA ALA A 217 -14.88 -8.27 35.93
C ALA A 217 -15.72 -6.97 35.87
N MET A 218 -15.19 -5.92 35.22
CA MET A 218 -15.89 -4.66 34.96
C MET A 218 -16.73 -4.67 33.66
N GLY A 219 -16.98 -5.85 33.08
CA GLY A 219 -17.78 -6.02 31.88
C GLY A 219 -17.10 -5.56 30.58
N LYS A 220 -15.79 -5.53 30.56
CA LYS A 220 -14.98 -5.18 29.38
C LYS A 220 -14.37 -6.45 28.75
N ASN A 221 -15.22 -7.19 28.03
CA ASN A 221 -14.81 -8.36 27.25
C ASN A 221 -14.49 -7.99 25.80
#